data_d209487cebf20ac441209eaaae6155ed
#
_entry.id   d209487cebf20ac441209eaaae6155ed
#
_cell.length_a   1.000
_cell.length_b   1.000
_cell.length_c   1.000
_cell.angle_alpha   90.00
_cell.angle_beta   90.00
_cell.angle_gamma   90.00
#
_symmetry.space_group_name_H-M   'P 1'
#
loop_
_entity.id
_entity.type
_entity.pdbx_description
1 polymer ?
#
loop_
_entity_poly.entity_id
_entity_poly.type
_entity_poly.pdbx_seq_one_letter_code
_entity_poly.pdbx_strand_id
1 'polypeptide(L)'
;LAMMLSNMIGGIDLSIIANANTVAILTAYVLNGQWSFGTEGAARVVLALIFAVLCSLLFGLFNGLLISKTSAPSLIATLGTMTLFQGIGMAVTGGASVGGIEEKFAQIGKSTILNLPVIFWLFILASVILGLVMSYSGFGRKLYLYGDNPVAARFSAIHNEGICIGTFLLTGLLAGIAGLIILSRVNSAKVGYGDSYLLQTLIVCVIGGIDPNGGRGKVWGVLIAVLMMQILSSAFTIMSLSPYTKKLIWGIMLVLVLGLNFIIKKYSGVRMLKASLSANKEK
;
A
#
# COMPACT_ATOMS: atom_id res chain seq x y z
N LEU A 1 -0.29 -4.71 -0.22
CA LEU A 1 1.06 -4.88 -0.78
C LEU A 1 1.88 -3.58 -0.66
N ALA A 2 1.36 -2.42 -1.07
CA ALA A 2 2.07 -1.13 -0.95
C ALA A 2 2.47 -0.83 0.51
N MET A 3 1.53 -0.88 1.45
CA MET A 3 1.77 -0.67 2.89
C MET A 3 2.79 -1.67 3.46
N MET A 4 2.81 -2.91 2.98
CA MET A 4 3.80 -3.90 3.36
C MET A 4 5.22 -3.43 3.06
N LEU A 5 5.48 -2.92 1.85
CA LEU A 5 6.81 -2.47 1.43
C LEU A 5 7.33 -1.34 2.31
N SER A 6 6.50 -0.33 2.60
CA SER A 6 6.89 0.78 3.46
C SER A 6 7.16 0.31 4.90
N ASN A 7 6.33 -0.59 5.45
CA ASN A 7 6.55 -1.13 6.79
C ASN A 7 7.84 -1.97 6.87
N MET A 8 8.22 -2.68 5.81
CA MET A 8 9.44 -3.49 5.80
C MET A 8 10.73 -2.69 5.92
N ILE A 9 10.72 -1.41 5.55
CA ILE A 9 11.85 -0.51 5.80
C ILE A 9 11.76 0.25 7.14
N GLY A 10 10.83 -0.15 8.01
CA GLY A 10 10.57 0.55 9.28
C GLY A 10 9.83 1.88 9.10
N GLY A 11 9.16 2.08 7.96
CA GLY A 11 8.41 3.28 7.63
C GLY A 11 6.93 3.00 7.42
N ILE A 12 6.04 3.88 7.90
CA ILE A 12 4.61 3.81 7.59
C ILE A 12 4.31 4.86 6.51
N ASP A 13 3.69 4.43 5.42
CA ASP A 13 3.24 5.34 4.36
C ASP A 13 1.73 5.57 4.46
N LEU A 14 1.35 6.70 5.07
CA LEU A 14 -0.04 7.09 5.19
C LEU A 14 -0.60 7.69 3.89
N SER A 15 0.26 8.07 2.94
CA SER A 15 -0.15 8.72 1.70
C SER A 15 -0.68 7.77 0.63
N ILE A 16 -0.57 6.45 0.84
CA ILE A 16 -0.93 5.41 -0.15
C ILE A 16 -2.35 5.61 -0.71
N ILE A 17 -3.33 5.84 0.16
CA ILE A 17 -4.73 6.01 -0.27
C ILE A 17 -4.92 7.35 -0.99
N ALA A 18 -4.29 8.41 -0.51
CA ALA A 18 -4.33 9.72 -1.16
C ALA A 18 -3.66 9.67 -2.55
N ASN A 19 -2.51 8.99 -2.67
CA ASN A 19 -1.85 8.72 -3.94
C ASN A 19 -2.80 7.98 -4.90
N ALA A 20 -3.39 6.86 -4.46
CA ALA A 20 -4.33 6.07 -5.27
C ALA A 20 -5.51 6.92 -5.76
N ASN A 21 -6.12 7.71 -4.87
CA ASN A 21 -7.24 8.60 -5.22
C ASN A 21 -6.84 9.69 -6.21
N THR A 22 -5.71 10.35 -5.96
CA THR A 22 -5.26 11.46 -6.82
C THR A 22 -4.86 10.95 -8.20
N VAL A 23 -4.15 9.81 -8.28
CA VAL A 23 -3.85 9.15 -9.56
C VAL A 23 -5.15 8.78 -10.29
N ALA A 24 -6.13 8.19 -9.58
CA ALA A 24 -7.43 7.85 -10.17
C ALA A 24 -8.17 9.09 -10.70
N ILE A 25 -8.17 10.20 -9.96
CA ILE A 25 -8.78 11.47 -10.39
C ILE A 25 -8.09 12.01 -11.65
N LEU A 26 -6.77 12.16 -11.61
CA LEU A 26 -6.01 12.68 -12.76
C LEU A 26 -6.20 11.80 -14.00
N THR A 27 -6.23 10.48 -13.81
CA THR A 27 -6.49 9.53 -14.90
C THR A 27 -7.92 9.61 -15.42
N ALA A 28 -8.90 9.85 -14.53
CA ALA A 28 -10.30 10.03 -14.94
C ALA A 28 -10.48 11.24 -15.86
N TYR A 29 -9.74 12.34 -15.65
CA TYR A 29 -9.75 13.50 -16.56
C TYR A 29 -9.23 13.20 -17.97
N VAL A 30 -8.29 12.27 -18.08
CA VAL A 30 -7.83 11.78 -19.39
C VAL A 30 -8.89 10.86 -20.01
N LEU A 31 -9.44 9.92 -19.23
CA LEU A 31 -10.40 8.93 -19.71
C LEU A 31 -11.76 9.51 -20.11
N ASN A 32 -12.23 10.58 -19.46
CA ASN A 32 -13.50 11.23 -19.81
C ASN A 32 -13.36 12.27 -20.95
N GLY A 33 -12.13 12.45 -21.45
CA GLY A 33 -11.85 13.36 -22.58
C GLY A 33 -11.74 14.84 -22.23
N GLN A 34 -11.80 15.22 -20.95
CA GLN A 34 -11.55 16.61 -20.54
C GLN A 34 -10.10 17.01 -20.82
N TRP A 35 -9.17 16.07 -20.67
CA TRP A 35 -7.77 16.18 -21.11
C TRP A 35 -7.57 15.25 -22.30
N SER A 36 -8.09 15.64 -23.49
CA SER A 36 -8.22 14.70 -24.61
C SER A 36 -6.91 14.36 -25.32
N PHE A 37 -5.88 15.19 -25.23
CA PHE A 37 -4.59 15.00 -25.96
C PHE A 37 -4.77 14.52 -27.42
N GLY A 38 -5.92 14.80 -28.04
CA GLY A 38 -6.22 14.38 -29.40
C GLY A 38 -6.45 12.88 -29.59
N THR A 39 -6.67 12.10 -28.52
CA THR A 39 -6.85 10.64 -28.57
C THR A 39 -8.27 10.22 -28.25
N GLU A 40 -8.72 9.08 -28.82
CA GLU A 40 -10.03 8.49 -28.62
C GLU A 40 -9.95 6.98 -28.44
N GLY A 41 -10.98 6.39 -27.82
CA GLY A 41 -11.15 4.93 -27.71
C GLY A 41 -9.98 4.24 -27.03
N ALA A 42 -9.44 3.18 -27.67
CA ALA A 42 -8.36 2.38 -27.09
C ALA A 42 -7.05 3.17 -26.91
N ALA A 43 -6.75 4.13 -27.79
CA ALA A 43 -5.56 4.96 -27.67
C ALA A 43 -5.62 5.86 -26.44
N ARG A 44 -6.81 6.40 -26.11
CA ARG A 44 -7.05 7.17 -24.88
C ARG A 44 -6.82 6.31 -23.63
N VAL A 45 -7.29 5.07 -23.61
CA VAL A 45 -7.08 4.14 -22.49
C VAL A 45 -5.58 3.87 -22.29
N VAL A 46 -4.83 3.59 -23.36
CA VAL A 46 -3.37 3.37 -23.26
C VAL A 46 -2.65 4.60 -22.73
N LEU A 47 -2.98 5.79 -23.27
CA LEU A 47 -2.43 7.06 -22.78
C LEU A 47 -2.72 7.28 -21.30
N ALA A 48 -3.97 7.03 -20.88
CA ALA A 48 -4.40 7.18 -19.49
C ALA A 48 -3.63 6.22 -18.56
N LEU A 49 -3.38 4.98 -18.97
CA LEU A 49 -2.58 4.02 -18.20
C LEU A 49 -1.12 4.46 -18.06
N ILE A 50 -0.50 4.94 -19.14
CA ILE A 50 0.87 5.47 -19.10
C ILE A 50 0.92 6.69 -18.17
N PHE A 51 -0.03 7.60 -18.30
CA PHE A 51 -0.14 8.79 -17.47
C PHE A 51 -0.30 8.43 -15.98
N ALA A 52 -1.16 7.45 -15.66
CA ALA A 52 -1.35 6.96 -14.30
C ALA A 52 -0.05 6.38 -13.70
N VAL A 53 0.68 5.58 -14.46
CA VAL A 53 1.98 5.02 -14.04
C VAL A 53 2.98 6.14 -13.77
N LEU A 54 3.08 7.13 -14.65
CA LEU A 54 3.99 8.27 -14.45
C LEU A 54 3.62 9.08 -13.21
N CYS A 55 2.35 9.42 -13.01
CA CYS A 55 1.89 10.13 -11.83
C CYS A 55 2.17 9.34 -10.53
N SER A 56 1.87 8.03 -10.53
CA SER A 56 2.09 7.20 -9.36
C SER A 56 3.57 7.05 -9.00
N LEU A 57 4.44 6.95 -9.99
CA LEU A 57 5.89 6.94 -9.80
C LEU A 57 6.40 8.29 -9.32
N LEU A 58 5.88 9.41 -9.83
CA LEU A 58 6.24 10.75 -9.36
C LEU A 58 5.88 10.96 -7.89
N PHE A 59 4.69 10.56 -7.46
CA PHE A 59 4.29 10.64 -6.05
C PHE A 59 5.12 9.74 -5.16
N GLY A 60 5.41 8.51 -5.62
CA GLY A 60 6.31 7.60 -4.91
C GLY A 60 7.74 8.14 -4.84
N LEU A 61 8.26 8.69 -5.93
CA LEU A 61 9.58 9.34 -5.98
C LEU A 61 9.66 10.54 -5.02
N PHE A 62 8.62 11.36 -4.99
CA PHE A 62 8.55 12.52 -4.10
C PHE A 62 8.65 12.08 -2.62
N ASN A 63 7.88 11.07 -2.21
CA ASN A 63 7.99 10.51 -0.86
C ASN A 63 9.37 9.92 -0.58
N GLY A 64 9.90 9.13 -1.52
CA GLY A 64 11.21 8.51 -1.38
C GLY A 64 12.33 9.53 -1.25
N LEU A 65 12.34 10.60 -2.05
CA LEU A 65 13.29 11.70 -1.95
C LEU A 65 13.13 12.48 -0.65
N LEU A 66 11.89 12.83 -0.29
CA LEU A 66 11.60 13.57 0.93
C LEU A 66 12.15 12.82 2.15
N ILE A 67 11.84 11.55 2.32
CA ILE A 67 12.24 10.75 3.47
C ILE A 67 13.74 10.47 3.45
N SER A 68 14.32 10.10 2.30
CA SER A 68 15.73 9.73 2.22
C SER A 68 16.69 10.92 2.38
N LYS A 69 16.30 12.11 1.93
CA LYS A 69 17.15 13.30 1.97
C LYS A 69 17.00 14.14 3.23
N THR A 70 15.81 14.18 3.81
CA THR A 70 15.55 14.98 5.02
C THR A 70 15.76 14.21 6.32
N SER A 71 15.93 12.86 6.23
CA SER A 71 15.93 11.97 7.42
C SER A 71 14.69 12.15 8.30
N ALA A 72 13.60 12.66 7.73
CA ALA A 72 12.35 12.86 8.46
C ALA A 72 11.71 11.50 8.78
N PRO A 73 11.07 11.34 9.93
CA PRO A 73 10.26 10.17 10.22
C PRO A 73 9.21 9.97 9.13
N SER A 74 9.18 8.77 8.52
CA SER A 74 8.30 8.46 7.38
C SER A 74 6.83 8.75 7.67
N LEU A 75 6.38 8.49 8.90
CA LEU A 75 5.02 8.76 9.34
C LEU A 75 4.64 10.25 9.22
N ILE A 76 5.53 11.17 9.62
CA ILE A 76 5.29 12.61 9.55
C ILE A 76 5.37 13.09 8.08
N ALA A 77 6.37 12.62 7.36
CA ALA A 77 6.55 12.97 5.94
C ALA A 77 5.34 12.52 5.11
N THR A 78 4.89 11.28 5.29
CA THR A 78 3.76 10.72 4.52
C THR A 78 2.41 11.26 4.97
N LEU A 79 2.24 11.73 6.21
CA LEU A 79 1.07 12.49 6.65
C LEU A 79 1.00 13.83 5.93
N GLY A 80 2.14 14.54 5.80
CA GLY A 80 2.21 15.78 5.03
C GLY A 80 1.91 15.57 3.55
N THR A 81 2.50 14.53 2.92
CA THR A 81 2.24 14.24 1.51
C THR A 81 0.83 13.68 1.27
N MET A 82 0.22 12.98 2.22
CA MET A 82 -1.19 12.60 2.16
C MET A 82 -2.09 13.83 1.99
N THR A 83 -1.90 14.85 2.81
CA THR A 83 -2.66 16.11 2.70
C THR A 83 -2.35 16.86 1.40
N LEU A 84 -1.09 16.85 0.97
CA LEU A 84 -0.69 17.45 -0.31
C LEU A 84 -1.39 16.77 -1.49
N PHE A 85 -1.36 15.43 -1.56
CA PHE A 85 -2.00 14.69 -2.66
C PHE A 85 -3.52 14.84 -2.63
N GLN A 86 -4.15 14.81 -1.47
CA GLN A 86 -5.57 15.13 -1.33
C GLN A 86 -5.88 16.55 -1.81
N GLY A 87 -5.03 17.52 -1.45
CA GLY A 87 -5.16 18.90 -1.89
C GLY A 87 -5.07 19.05 -3.40
N ILE A 88 -4.13 18.34 -4.07
CA ILE A 88 -4.04 18.29 -5.54
C ILE A 88 -5.35 17.76 -6.14
N GLY A 89 -5.84 16.62 -5.63
CA GLY A 89 -7.10 16.03 -6.08
C GLY A 89 -8.29 16.98 -5.91
N MET A 90 -8.38 17.68 -4.77
CA MET A 90 -9.43 18.67 -4.51
C MET A 90 -9.29 19.90 -5.41
N ALA A 91 -8.08 20.41 -5.63
CA ALA A 91 -7.85 21.57 -6.48
C ALA A 91 -8.27 21.32 -7.93
N VAL A 92 -8.01 20.11 -8.45
CA VAL A 92 -8.38 19.73 -9.81
C VAL A 92 -9.89 19.52 -9.96
N THR A 93 -10.56 18.94 -8.94
CA THR A 93 -11.98 18.55 -9.02
C THR A 93 -12.95 19.57 -8.43
N GLY A 94 -12.46 20.56 -7.70
CA GLY A 94 -13.33 21.43 -6.88
C GLY A 94 -14.05 20.64 -5.77
N GLY A 95 -13.55 19.45 -5.40
CA GLY A 95 -14.16 18.55 -4.41
C GLY A 95 -15.28 17.65 -4.97
N ALA A 96 -15.62 17.78 -6.25
CA ALA A 96 -16.63 16.96 -6.91
C ALA A 96 -16.07 15.56 -7.28
N SER A 97 -16.97 14.62 -7.57
CA SER A 97 -16.58 13.35 -8.16
C SER A 97 -16.45 13.48 -9.68
N VAL A 98 -15.44 12.83 -10.25
CA VAL A 98 -15.20 12.75 -11.69
C VAL A 98 -15.66 11.39 -12.19
N GLY A 99 -16.61 11.37 -13.11
CA GLY A 99 -17.15 10.15 -13.72
C GLY A 99 -17.17 10.27 -15.25
N GLY A 100 -17.92 9.37 -15.91
CA GLY A 100 -18.05 9.35 -17.37
C GLY A 100 -16.78 8.90 -18.07
N ILE A 101 -16.07 7.94 -17.48
CA ILE A 101 -14.83 7.40 -18.05
C ILE A 101 -15.12 6.50 -19.27
N GLU A 102 -14.12 6.35 -20.13
CA GLU A 102 -14.18 5.50 -21.32
C GLU A 102 -14.68 4.08 -20.98
N GLU A 103 -15.73 3.64 -21.69
CA GLU A 103 -16.42 2.38 -21.39
C GLU A 103 -15.47 1.16 -21.46
N LYS A 104 -14.54 1.15 -22.43
CA LYS A 104 -13.53 0.09 -22.58
C LYS A 104 -12.68 -0.08 -21.29
N PHE A 105 -12.35 1.03 -20.61
CA PHE A 105 -11.63 0.97 -19.34
C PHE A 105 -12.53 0.48 -18.20
N ALA A 106 -13.78 0.94 -18.13
CA ALA A 106 -14.73 0.50 -17.11
C ALA A 106 -15.04 -1.00 -17.21
N GLN A 107 -15.03 -1.57 -18.42
CA GLN A 107 -15.22 -3.00 -18.65
C GLN A 107 -14.11 -3.85 -17.99
N ILE A 108 -12.88 -3.37 -17.87
CA ILE A 108 -11.79 -4.09 -17.19
C ILE A 108 -12.19 -4.44 -15.74
N GLY A 109 -12.80 -3.50 -15.02
CA GLY A 109 -13.26 -3.70 -13.64
C GLY A 109 -14.45 -4.64 -13.48
N LYS A 110 -15.20 -4.89 -14.56
CA LYS A 110 -16.39 -5.75 -14.59
C LYS A 110 -16.14 -7.12 -15.23
N SER A 111 -15.06 -7.25 -16.00
CA SER A 111 -14.73 -8.48 -16.72
C SER A 111 -14.36 -9.63 -15.78
N THR A 112 -14.68 -10.86 -16.22
CA THR A 112 -14.36 -12.10 -15.50
C THR A 112 -13.53 -13.02 -16.41
N ILE A 113 -12.57 -13.71 -15.82
CA ILE A 113 -11.79 -14.78 -16.43
C ILE A 113 -11.94 -16.01 -15.53
N LEU A 114 -12.33 -17.16 -16.09
CA LEU A 114 -12.61 -18.39 -15.33
C LEU A 114 -13.62 -18.18 -14.18
N ASN A 115 -14.68 -17.40 -14.41
CA ASN A 115 -15.70 -17.02 -13.42
C ASN A 115 -15.18 -16.19 -12.21
N LEU A 116 -13.93 -15.71 -12.26
CA LEU A 116 -13.36 -14.82 -11.25
C LEU A 116 -13.11 -13.44 -11.85
N PRO A 117 -13.30 -12.34 -11.08
CA PRO A 117 -13.03 -10.99 -11.55
C PRO A 117 -11.58 -10.84 -12.02
N VAL A 118 -11.35 -10.11 -13.13
CA VAL A 118 -10.00 -9.81 -13.63
C VAL A 118 -9.13 -9.16 -12.55
N ILE A 119 -9.73 -8.35 -11.68
CA ILE A 119 -9.06 -7.70 -10.55
C ILE A 119 -8.42 -8.72 -9.59
N PHE A 120 -9.06 -9.87 -9.38
CA PHE A 120 -8.50 -10.95 -8.56
C PHE A 120 -7.20 -11.49 -9.17
N TRP A 121 -7.17 -11.71 -10.48
CA TRP A 121 -5.98 -12.18 -11.18
C TRP A 121 -4.86 -11.14 -11.16
N LEU A 122 -5.19 -9.84 -11.30
CA LEU A 122 -4.23 -8.75 -11.16
C LEU A 122 -3.63 -8.71 -9.74
N PHE A 123 -4.44 -8.94 -8.71
CA PHE A 123 -3.95 -9.02 -7.33
C PHE A 123 -3.00 -10.20 -7.12
N ILE A 124 -3.35 -11.38 -7.62
CA ILE A 124 -2.48 -12.57 -7.55
C ILE A 124 -1.17 -12.33 -8.31
N LEU A 125 -1.25 -11.80 -9.52
CA LEU A 125 -0.08 -11.48 -10.33
C LEU A 125 0.85 -10.50 -9.62
N ALA A 126 0.31 -9.40 -9.10
CA ALA A 126 1.08 -8.42 -8.34
C ALA A 126 1.71 -9.03 -7.08
N SER A 127 0.99 -9.92 -6.38
CA SER A 127 1.49 -10.63 -5.20
C SER A 127 2.61 -11.59 -5.53
N VAL A 128 2.50 -12.33 -6.63
CA VAL A 128 3.54 -13.25 -7.11
C VAL A 128 4.78 -12.47 -7.53
N ILE A 129 4.62 -11.43 -8.35
CA ILE A 129 5.76 -10.60 -8.80
C ILE A 129 6.47 -10.00 -7.59
N LEU A 130 5.72 -9.41 -6.65
CA LEU A 130 6.30 -8.83 -5.44
C LEU A 130 6.97 -9.90 -4.57
N GLY A 131 6.36 -11.08 -4.44
CA GLY A 131 6.93 -12.21 -3.73
C GLY A 131 8.27 -12.68 -4.31
N LEU A 132 8.35 -12.76 -5.64
CA LEU A 132 9.59 -13.09 -6.35
C LEU A 132 10.65 -11.99 -6.19
N VAL A 133 10.27 -10.73 -6.34
CA VAL A 133 11.19 -9.60 -6.13
C VAL A 133 11.73 -9.60 -4.71
N MET A 134 10.89 -9.78 -3.71
CA MET A 134 11.32 -9.77 -2.30
C MET A 134 12.18 -10.99 -1.92
N SER A 135 11.89 -12.18 -2.48
CA SER A 135 12.59 -13.42 -2.10
C SER A 135 13.88 -13.65 -2.89
N TYR A 136 13.91 -13.28 -4.18
CA TYR A 136 15.00 -13.69 -5.08
C TYR A 136 15.85 -12.54 -5.60
N SER A 137 15.37 -11.27 -5.55
CA SER A 137 16.16 -10.16 -6.06
C SER A 137 17.20 -9.63 -5.06
N GLY A 138 18.23 -8.97 -5.60
CA GLY A 138 19.19 -8.22 -4.79
C GLY A 138 18.55 -7.04 -4.06
N PHE A 139 17.51 -6.43 -4.64
CA PHE A 139 16.75 -5.36 -4.03
C PHE A 139 16.02 -5.85 -2.76
N GLY A 140 15.29 -6.97 -2.85
CA GLY A 140 14.58 -7.54 -1.71
C GLY A 140 15.51 -7.85 -0.54
N ARG A 141 16.66 -8.52 -0.79
CA ARG A 141 17.65 -8.80 0.25
C ARG A 141 18.19 -7.53 0.93
N LYS A 142 18.52 -6.50 0.15
CA LYS A 142 19.01 -5.21 0.69
C LYS A 142 17.93 -4.49 1.48
N LEU A 143 16.67 -4.59 1.06
CA LEU A 143 15.52 -4.00 1.73
C LEU A 143 15.31 -4.64 3.12
N TYR A 144 15.40 -5.97 3.25
CA TYR A 144 15.33 -6.65 4.55
C TYR A 144 16.47 -6.22 5.48
N LEU A 145 17.72 -6.15 4.97
CA LEU A 145 18.87 -5.71 5.75
C LEU A 145 18.75 -4.25 6.20
N TYR A 146 18.29 -3.37 5.29
CA TYR A 146 18.04 -1.97 5.62
C TYR A 146 16.95 -1.82 6.70
N GLY A 147 15.85 -2.57 6.58
CA GLY A 147 14.75 -2.51 7.53
C GLY A 147 15.11 -3.08 8.92
N ASP A 148 15.99 -4.08 8.99
CA ASP A 148 16.43 -4.66 10.27
C ASP A 148 17.37 -3.69 11.02
N ASN A 149 18.37 -3.15 10.33
CA ASN A 149 19.30 -2.16 10.90
C ASN A 149 19.93 -1.27 9.81
N PRO A 150 19.44 -0.04 9.63
CA PRO A 150 19.97 0.89 8.63
C PRO A 150 21.45 1.22 8.81
N VAL A 151 21.93 1.24 10.05
CA VAL A 151 23.35 1.54 10.36
C VAL A 151 24.23 0.38 9.90
N ALA A 152 23.88 -0.86 10.27
CA ALA A 152 24.61 -2.05 9.84
C ALA A 152 24.57 -2.22 8.31
N ALA A 153 23.42 -1.93 7.67
CA ALA A 153 23.27 -1.95 6.22
C ALA A 153 24.27 -0.99 5.54
N ARG A 154 24.43 0.21 6.08
CA ARG A 154 25.40 1.20 5.56
C ARG A 154 26.85 0.71 5.68
N PHE A 155 27.22 0.08 6.80
CA PHE A 155 28.55 -0.52 6.95
C PHE A 155 28.77 -1.70 5.99
N SER A 156 27.71 -2.37 5.55
CA SER A 156 27.74 -3.42 4.53
C SER A 156 27.72 -2.87 3.09
N ALA A 157 28.07 -1.60 2.88
CA ALA A 157 28.09 -0.92 1.60
C ALA A 157 26.71 -0.89 0.87
N ILE A 158 25.60 -0.98 1.60
CA ILE A 158 24.27 -0.82 1.04
C ILE A 158 23.96 0.68 0.91
N HIS A 159 23.53 1.10 -0.27
CA HIS A 159 23.12 2.47 -0.52
C HIS A 159 21.69 2.70 0.01
N ASN A 160 21.60 3.08 1.29
CA ASN A 160 20.34 3.22 2.03
C ASN A 160 19.32 4.15 1.33
N GLU A 161 19.79 5.28 0.80
CA GLU A 161 18.94 6.23 0.07
C GLU A 161 18.28 5.56 -1.15
N GLY A 162 19.05 4.82 -1.93
CA GLY A 162 18.54 4.10 -3.10
C GLY A 162 17.51 3.03 -2.74
N ILE A 163 17.69 2.33 -1.60
CA ILE A 163 16.70 1.36 -1.13
C ILE A 163 15.41 2.07 -0.67
N CYS A 164 15.54 3.17 0.07
CA CYS A 164 14.38 3.98 0.49
C CYS A 164 13.60 4.50 -0.72
N ILE A 165 14.28 5.18 -1.67
CA ILE A 165 13.64 5.71 -2.88
C ILE A 165 12.99 4.59 -3.69
N GLY A 166 13.70 3.48 -3.93
CA GLY A 166 13.16 2.34 -4.68
C GLY A 166 11.93 1.73 -4.01
N THR A 167 11.91 1.67 -2.68
CA THR A 167 10.75 1.17 -1.92
C THR A 167 9.54 2.08 -2.11
N PHE A 168 9.71 3.40 -1.94
CA PHE A 168 8.60 4.34 -2.12
C PHE A 168 8.15 4.46 -3.57
N LEU A 169 9.02 4.28 -4.56
CA LEU A 169 8.65 4.16 -5.98
C LEU A 169 7.71 2.97 -6.20
N LEU A 170 8.07 1.79 -5.69
CA LEU A 170 7.21 0.60 -5.78
C LEU A 170 5.90 0.76 -5.01
N THR A 171 5.94 1.39 -3.82
CA THR A 171 4.74 1.72 -3.04
C THR A 171 3.82 2.64 -3.82
N GLY A 172 4.35 3.70 -4.42
CA GLY A 172 3.60 4.63 -5.25
C GLY A 172 2.97 3.94 -6.46
N LEU A 173 3.73 3.11 -7.17
CA LEU A 173 3.22 2.34 -8.32
C LEU A 173 2.07 1.42 -7.93
N LEU A 174 2.22 0.65 -6.85
CA LEU A 174 1.15 -0.23 -6.36
C LEU A 174 -0.08 0.54 -5.89
N ALA A 175 0.10 1.72 -5.29
CA ALA A 175 -0.99 2.63 -4.93
C ALA A 175 -1.73 3.13 -6.17
N GLY A 176 -1.00 3.56 -7.21
CA GLY A 176 -1.60 3.99 -8.47
C GLY A 176 -2.39 2.87 -9.16
N ILE A 177 -1.85 1.65 -9.20
CA ILE A 177 -2.58 0.47 -9.72
C ILE A 177 -3.87 0.24 -8.93
N ALA A 178 -3.83 0.34 -7.59
CA ALA A 178 -5.03 0.21 -6.77
C ALA A 178 -6.07 1.31 -7.09
N GLY A 179 -5.62 2.55 -7.31
CA GLY A 179 -6.46 3.66 -7.76
C GLY A 179 -7.15 3.37 -9.10
N LEU A 180 -6.41 2.84 -10.08
CA LEU A 180 -6.94 2.43 -11.38
C LEU A 180 -8.00 1.31 -11.26
N ILE A 181 -7.77 0.34 -10.39
CA ILE A 181 -8.70 -0.74 -10.11
C ILE A 181 -10.02 -0.18 -9.53
N ILE A 182 -9.92 0.73 -8.55
CA ILE A 182 -11.10 1.38 -7.96
C ILE A 182 -11.83 2.18 -9.03
N LEU A 183 -11.12 2.98 -9.82
CA LEU A 183 -11.67 3.78 -10.90
C LEU A 183 -12.44 2.94 -11.93
N SER A 184 -11.85 1.82 -12.39
CA SER A 184 -12.50 0.93 -13.36
C SER A 184 -13.76 0.25 -12.80
N ARG A 185 -13.77 -0.06 -11.50
CA ARG A 185 -14.90 -0.76 -10.85
C ARG A 185 -16.05 0.19 -10.49
N VAL A 186 -15.72 1.36 -9.94
CA VAL A 186 -16.71 2.36 -9.46
C VAL A 186 -17.18 3.28 -10.57
N ASN A 187 -16.44 3.36 -11.68
CA ASN A 187 -16.67 4.26 -12.81
C ASN A 187 -16.67 5.74 -12.40
N SER A 188 -16.01 6.06 -11.30
CA SER A 188 -15.82 7.42 -10.81
C SER A 188 -14.62 7.51 -9.87
N ALA A 189 -14.05 8.71 -9.75
CA ALA A 189 -12.99 9.02 -8.80
C ALA A 189 -13.39 10.23 -7.96
N LYS A 190 -13.03 10.19 -6.68
CA LYS A 190 -13.26 11.30 -5.74
C LYS A 190 -12.19 11.26 -4.66
N VAL A 191 -11.82 12.43 -4.14
CA VAL A 191 -10.97 12.51 -2.94
C VAL A 191 -11.69 11.86 -1.76
N GLY A 192 -10.97 11.05 -1.00
CA GLY A 192 -11.51 10.35 0.16
C GLY A 192 -12.11 8.97 -0.13
N TYR A 193 -12.14 8.50 -1.39
CA TYR A 193 -12.52 7.12 -1.68
C TYR A 193 -11.52 6.16 -1.02
N GLY A 194 -12.04 5.25 -0.21
CA GLY A 194 -11.23 4.23 0.45
C GLY A 194 -10.44 4.70 1.67
N ASP A 195 -10.68 5.87 2.25
CA ASP A 195 -9.98 6.33 3.47
C ASP A 195 -10.09 5.33 4.62
N SER A 196 -11.19 4.57 4.71
CA SER A 196 -11.36 3.49 5.67
C SER A 196 -10.40 2.31 5.44
N TYR A 197 -9.88 2.13 4.23
CA TYR A 197 -8.93 1.07 3.93
C TYR A 197 -7.54 1.31 4.52
N LEU A 198 -7.21 2.57 4.91
CA LEU A 198 -5.93 2.87 5.52
C LEU A 198 -5.71 2.06 6.81
N LEU A 199 -6.70 2.05 7.70
CA LEU A 199 -6.66 1.25 8.93
C LEU A 199 -6.62 -0.25 8.62
N GLN A 200 -7.41 -0.71 7.64
CA GLN A 200 -7.42 -2.11 7.24
C GLN A 200 -6.07 -2.56 6.69
N THR A 201 -5.38 -1.75 5.89
CA THR A 201 -4.05 -2.09 5.35
C THR A 201 -3.01 -2.23 6.46
N LEU A 202 -3.06 -1.39 7.50
CA LEU A 202 -2.21 -1.52 8.68
C LEU A 202 -2.47 -2.83 9.43
N ILE A 203 -3.75 -3.16 9.68
CA ILE A 203 -4.15 -4.40 10.34
C ILE A 203 -3.66 -5.60 9.54
N VAL A 204 -3.89 -5.60 8.22
CA VAL A 204 -3.43 -6.67 7.30
C VAL A 204 -1.93 -6.87 7.39
N CYS A 205 -1.12 -5.81 7.43
CA CYS A 205 0.32 -5.93 7.55
C CYS A 205 0.72 -6.59 8.87
N VAL A 206 0.14 -6.17 9.98
CA VAL A 206 0.49 -6.71 11.31
C VAL A 206 0.04 -8.16 11.45
N ILE A 207 -1.19 -8.51 11.05
CA ILE A 207 -1.70 -9.90 11.05
C ILE A 207 -0.89 -10.77 10.07
N GLY A 208 -0.49 -10.21 8.93
CA GLY A 208 0.36 -10.86 7.92
C GLY A 208 1.81 -11.09 8.38
N GLY A 209 2.15 -10.69 9.62
CA GLY A 209 3.46 -10.90 10.21
C GLY A 209 4.53 -9.94 9.72
N ILE A 210 4.14 -8.77 9.21
CA ILE A 210 5.06 -7.68 8.92
C ILE A 210 5.39 -6.95 10.22
N ASP A 211 6.66 -6.82 10.52
CA ASP A 211 7.09 -6.03 11.68
C ASP A 211 7.01 -4.54 11.35
N PRO A 212 6.24 -3.74 12.09
CA PRO A 212 6.19 -2.29 11.91
C PRO A 212 7.53 -1.57 12.08
N ASN A 213 8.48 -2.20 12.80
CA ASN A 213 9.83 -1.66 12.98
C ASN A 213 10.78 -1.98 11.81
N GLY A 214 10.32 -2.79 10.84
CA GLY A 214 11.08 -3.16 9.64
C GLY A 214 11.80 -4.51 9.72
N GLY A 215 12.44 -4.88 8.64
CA GLY A 215 13.35 -6.03 8.50
C GLY A 215 12.70 -7.42 8.49
N ARG A 216 11.42 -7.53 8.81
CA ARG A 216 10.74 -8.84 8.96
C ARG A 216 9.37 -8.86 8.31
N GLY A 217 9.08 -9.96 7.63
CA GLY A 217 7.78 -10.22 7.03
C GLY A 217 7.87 -10.98 5.71
N LYS A 218 6.76 -11.52 5.26
CA LYS A 218 6.66 -12.26 3.99
C LYS A 218 5.40 -11.84 3.23
N VAL A 219 5.50 -11.73 1.91
CA VAL A 219 4.36 -11.41 1.03
C VAL A 219 3.21 -12.40 1.20
N TRP A 220 3.51 -13.69 1.36
CA TRP A 220 2.52 -14.75 1.56
C TRP A 220 1.69 -14.58 2.83
N GLY A 221 2.30 -14.09 3.92
CA GLY A 221 1.57 -13.77 5.15
C GLY A 221 0.55 -12.65 4.93
N VAL A 222 0.95 -11.61 4.20
CA VAL A 222 0.05 -10.51 3.83
C VAL A 222 -1.09 -10.98 2.92
N LEU A 223 -0.81 -11.87 1.97
CA LEU A 223 -1.82 -12.42 1.07
C LEU A 223 -2.90 -13.18 1.86
N ILE A 224 -2.49 -14.04 2.80
CA ILE A 224 -3.44 -14.76 3.67
C ILE A 224 -4.22 -13.77 4.55
N ALA A 225 -3.57 -12.77 5.12
CA ALA A 225 -4.21 -11.75 5.94
C ALA A 225 -5.24 -10.94 5.14
N VAL A 226 -4.97 -10.59 3.87
CA VAL A 226 -5.92 -9.94 2.97
C VAL A 226 -7.17 -10.80 2.79
N LEU A 227 -7.01 -12.11 2.52
CA LEU A 227 -8.14 -13.02 2.36
C LEU A 227 -8.98 -13.12 3.63
N MET A 228 -8.35 -13.26 4.80
CA MET A 228 -9.04 -13.27 6.09
C MET A 228 -9.84 -11.98 6.33
N MET A 229 -9.21 -10.83 6.09
CA MET A 229 -9.86 -9.52 6.25
C MET A 229 -10.99 -9.30 5.24
N GLN A 230 -10.87 -9.83 4.03
CA GLN A 230 -11.93 -9.76 3.02
C GLN A 230 -13.15 -10.61 3.44
N ILE A 231 -12.94 -11.81 3.97
CA ILE A 231 -14.00 -12.66 4.51
C ILE A 231 -14.73 -11.92 5.64
N LEU A 232 -13.99 -11.33 6.57
CA LEU A 232 -14.55 -10.56 7.69
C LEU A 232 -15.34 -9.34 7.20
N SER A 233 -14.79 -8.60 6.23
CA SER A 233 -15.47 -7.45 5.62
C SER A 233 -16.75 -7.84 4.91
N SER A 234 -16.76 -9.00 4.23
CA SER A 234 -17.96 -9.56 3.60
C SER A 234 -19.02 -9.96 4.62
N ALA A 235 -18.60 -10.58 5.75
CA ALA A 235 -19.50 -10.92 6.85
C ALA A 235 -20.19 -9.67 7.41
N PHE A 236 -19.43 -8.58 7.65
CA PHE A 236 -20.00 -7.30 8.11
C PHE A 236 -21.02 -6.71 7.10
N THR A 237 -20.81 -6.95 5.82
CA THR A 237 -21.73 -6.49 4.77
C THR A 237 -23.01 -7.31 4.78
N ILE A 238 -22.92 -8.64 4.92
CA ILE A 238 -24.08 -9.54 5.04
C ILE A 238 -24.90 -9.21 6.30
N MET A 239 -24.24 -8.89 7.40
CA MET A 239 -24.89 -8.44 8.64
C MET A 239 -25.45 -7.01 8.54
N SER A 240 -25.35 -6.36 7.39
CA SER A 240 -25.84 -5.01 7.14
C SER A 240 -25.30 -3.97 8.13
N LEU A 241 -24.07 -4.15 8.63
CA LEU A 241 -23.45 -3.19 9.56
C LEU A 241 -23.23 -1.84 8.88
N SER A 242 -23.56 -0.77 9.60
CA SER A 242 -23.35 0.59 9.09
C SER A 242 -21.86 0.87 8.82
N PRO A 243 -21.52 1.78 7.89
CA PRO A 243 -20.14 2.17 7.65
C PRO A 243 -19.43 2.69 8.91
N TYR A 244 -20.15 3.35 9.79
CA TYR A 244 -19.63 3.87 11.06
C TYR A 244 -19.26 2.74 12.02
N THR A 245 -20.12 1.73 12.14
CA THR A 245 -19.87 0.54 12.96
C THR A 245 -18.66 -0.24 12.43
N LYS A 246 -18.55 -0.40 11.11
CA LYS A 246 -17.37 -1.03 10.49
C LYS A 246 -16.09 -0.28 10.85
N LYS A 247 -16.10 1.07 10.76
CA LYS A 247 -14.93 1.90 11.09
C LYS A 247 -14.54 1.77 12.56
N LEU A 248 -15.53 1.72 13.48
CA LEU A 248 -15.28 1.48 14.91
C LEU A 248 -14.61 0.12 15.14
N ILE A 249 -15.14 -0.96 14.53
CA ILE A 249 -14.59 -2.31 14.66
C ILE A 249 -13.15 -2.36 14.14
N TRP A 250 -12.86 -1.74 13.00
CA TRP A 250 -11.49 -1.67 12.47
C TRP A 250 -10.54 -0.94 13.42
N GLY A 251 -10.97 0.15 14.05
CA GLY A 251 -10.18 0.85 15.06
C GLY A 251 -9.86 -0.02 16.28
N ILE A 252 -10.87 -0.69 16.82
CA ILE A 252 -10.70 -1.62 17.96
C ILE A 252 -9.77 -2.78 17.57
N MET A 253 -9.96 -3.38 16.40
CA MET A 253 -9.10 -4.47 15.92
C MET A 253 -7.64 -4.03 15.79
N LEU A 254 -7.37 -2.83 15.28
CA LEU A 254 -6.01 -2.33 15.16
C LEU A 254 -5.34 -2.24 16.54
N VAL A 255 -6.03 -1.65 17.52
CA VAL A 255 -5.50 -1.52 18.90
C VAL A 255 -5.25 -2.89 19.52
N LEU A 256 -6.19 -3.83 19.37
CA LEU A 256 -6.04 -5.20 19.90
C LEU A 256 -4.87 -5.93 19.25
N VAL A 257 -4.74 -5.88 17.92
CA VAL A 257 -3.68 -6.58 17.19
C VAL A 257 -2.31 -6.02 17.53
N LEU A 258 -2.17 -4.68 17.63
CA LEU A 258 -0.92 -4.04 18.04
C LEU A 258 -0.58 -4.37 19.51
N GLY A 259 -1.57 -4.32 20.40
CA GLY A 259 -1.41 -4.66 21.82
C GLY A 259 -0.96 -6.12 22.01
N LEU A 260 -1.62 -7.06 21.35
CA LEU A 260 -1.25 -8.47 21.38
C LEU A 260 0.17 -8.70 20.83
N ASN A 261 0.51 -8.07 19.72
CA ASN A 261 1.85 -8.18 19.14
C ASN A 261 2.93 -7.65 20.09
N PHE A 262 2.68 -6.53 20.77
CA PHE A 262 3.58 -5.99 21.79
C PHE A 262 3.77 -6.97 22.97
N ILE A 263 2.67 -7.54 23.48
CA ILE A 263 2.68 -8.51 24.58
C ILE A 263 3.48 -9.75 24.19
N ILE A 264 3.21 -10.33 23.01
CA ILE A 264 3.91 -11.52 22.50
C ILE A 264 5.43 -11.26 22.39
N LYS A 265 5.85 -10.13 21.82
CA LYS A 265 7.26 -9.75 21.72
C LYS A 265 7.92 -9.62 23.07
N LYS A 266 7.27 -8.98 24.05
CA LYS A 266 7.77 -8.81 25.41
C LYS A 266 8.01 -10.17 26.09
N TYR A 267 7.03 -11.08 26.02
CA TYR A 267 7.16 -12.42 26.62
C TYR A 267 8.19 -13.30 25.92
N SER A 268 8.31 -13.22 24.60
CA SER A 268 9.32 -13.94 23.83
C SER A 268 10.74 -13.46 24.18
N GLY A 269 10.95 -12.15 24.34
CA GLY A 269 12.22 -11.58 24.76
C GLY A 269 12.64 -12.05 26.17
N VAL A 270 11.69 -12.06 27.11
CA VAL A 270 11.95 -12.56 28.49
C VAL A 270 12.27 -14.04 28.51
N ARG A 271 11.63 -14.85 27.66
CA ARG A 271 11.93 -16.29 27.54
C ARG A 271 13.34 -16.55 27.02
N MET A 272 13.78 -15.82 25.99
CA MET A 272 15.13 -15.93 25.45
C MET A 272 16.20 -15.51 26.47
N LEU A 273 15.95 -14.44 27.23
CA LEU A 273 16.85 -13.98 28.29
C LEU A 273 16.98 -15.02 29.42
N LYS A 274 15.88 -15.64 29.83
CA LYS A 274 15.90 -16.73 30.85
C LYS A 274 16.66 -17.97 30.33
N ALA A 275 16.45 -18.33 29.08
CA ALA A 275 17.16 -19.45 28.46
C ALA A 275 18.69 -19.21 28.35
N SER A 276 19.11 -17.99 28.01
CA SER A 276 20.53 -17.63 27.96
C SER A 276 21.19 -17.60 29.34
N LEU A 277 20.45 -17.15 30.37
CA LEU A 277 20.94 -17.14 31.76
C LEU A 277 21.04 -18.56 32.36
N SER A 278 20.15 -19.49 32.01
CA SER A 278 20.25 -20.88 32.43
C SER A 278 21.42 -21.61 31.78
N ALA A 279 21.62 -21.40 30.48
CA ALA A 279 22.76 -21.99 29.74
C ALA A 279 24.14 -21.46 30.21
N ASN A 280 24.18 -20.26 30.79
CA ASN A 280 25.42 -19.69 31.34
C ASN A 280 25.68 -20.10 32.80
N LYS A 281 24.70 -20.71 33.48
CA LYS A 281 24.86 -21.29 34.84
C LYS A 281 25.33 -22.75 34.82
N GLU A 282 25.22 -23.42 33.66
CA GLU A 282 25.64 -24.82 33.47
C GLU A 282 27.07 -24.92 32.88
N LYS A 283 27.72 -23.79 32.61
CA LYS A 283 29.16 -23.70 32.29
C LYS A 283 29.95 -23.20 33.50
#